data_672e6b9675c353a8e2af8def236aef33
#
_entry.id   672e6b9675c353a8e2af8def236aef33
#
_cell.length_a   1.000
_cell.length_b   1.000
_cell.length_c   1.000
_cell.angle_alpha   90.00
_cell.angle_beta   90.00
_cell.angle_gamma   90.00
#
_symmetry.space_group_name_H-M   'P 1'
#
loop_
_entity.id
_entity.type
_entity.pdbx_description
1 polymer ?
#
loop_
_entity_poly.entity_id
_entity_poly.type
_entity_poly.pdbx_seq_one_letter_code
_entity_poly.pdbx_strand_id
1 'polypeptide(L)'
;MGRIGIGLTLVVALAAGCTPVVPRPAVTFAVLAGSYYSAQGDVAVEAAVVEDSERLLERAVADVNARRNVNFVLVAGDLLARAEPLSLDRARAMLDELRVPYYVVLGEHDGLAPPPRMGTGSEEAERAGGPARLPGGAGVSRSTVLWTFQGHGISGPQGYWVRKVPPGIVVVGLDTVNPGRHGGHVDARQLAWLDETLSQHQWQMVVIVAHHGLVPLHPLDEGAAWEHLLVDNAGEVREVLERHPNVVMVVTAHHHFAGGRIAGRIVYLASPSISVWPMAYHLVRINQQEAEAVWVPLAPPALARRGQERLLGSEQYRGVFPEGEDGDTACVRLFGGNKMTVYRLPTIRP
;
A
#
# COMPACT_ATOMS: atom_id res chain seq x y z
N MET A 1 -50.12 61.67 -39.53
CA MET A 1 -49.71 61.38 -38.14
C MET A 1 -49.27 59.89 -38.09
N GLY A 2 -48.00 59.61 -38.31
CA GLY A 2 -47.46 58.28 -38.31
C GLY A 2 -46.76 58.08 -36.99
N ARG A 3 -47.11 56.99 -36.29
CA ARG A 3 -46.42 56.56 -35.08
C ARG A 3 -45.31 55.56 -35.48
N ILE A 4 -44.05 55.91 -35.22
CA ILE A 4 -42.91 55.06 -35.34
C ILE A 4 -42.77 54.26 -34.02
N GLY A 5 -43.00 52.97 -34.11
CA GLY A 5 -42.74 52.05 -32.97
C GLY A 5 -41.28 51.64 -32.95
N ILE A 6 -40.55 52.00 -31.90
CA ILE A 6 -39.17 51.54 -31.63
C ILE A 6 -39.27 50.23 -30.91
N GLY A 7 -38.91 49.14 -31.63
CA GLY A 7 -38.74 47.81 -31.02
C GLY A 7 -37.42 47.74 -30.26
N LEU A 8 -37.51 47.56 -28.95
CA LEU A 8 -36.35 47.32 -28.07
C LEU A 8 -35.99 45.82 -28.11
N THR A 9 -34.93 45.46 -28.79
CA THR A 9 -34.42 44.08 -28.79
C THR A 9 -33.54 43.88 -27.55
N LEU A 10 -34.03 43.11 -26.60
CA LEU A 10 -33.29 42.74 -25.40
C LEU A 10 -32.29 41.62 -25.78
N VAL A 11 -30.99 41.94 -25.86
CA VAL A 11 -29.93 40.94 -26.01
C VAL A 11 -29.56 40.42 -24.62
N VAL A 12 -30.04 39.23 -24.28
CA VAL A 12 -29.60 38.52 -23.07
C VAL A 12 -28.25 37.89 -23.35
N ALA A 13 -27.15 38.49 -22.92
CA ALA A 13 -25.82 37.88 -22.93
C ALA A 13 -25.79 36.83 -21.82
N LEU A 14 -25.85 35.55 -22.21
CA LEU A 14 -25.48 34.43 -21.33
C LEU A 14 -23.99 34.49 -21.05
N ALA A 15 -23.60 35.13 -19.94
CA ALA A 15 -22.25 34.97 -19.40
C ALA A 15 -22.09 33.53 -18.94
N ALA A 16 -21.39 32.72 -19.74
CA ALA A 16 -20.86 31.43 -19.30
C ALA A 16 -19.90 31.72 -18.15
N GLY A 17 -20.41 31.66 -16.93
CA GLY A 17 -19.61 31.81 -15.73
C GLY A 17 -18.65 30.63 -15.61
N CYS A 18 -17.40 30.82 -15.98
CA CYS A 18 -16.31 29.98 -15.52
C CYS A 18 -16.25 30.12 -14.00
N THR A 19 -16.89 29.21 -13.27
CA THR A 19 -16.65 29.06 -11.84
C THR A 19 -15.15 28.79 -11.66
N PRO A 20 -14.43 29.64 -10.91
CA PRO A 20 -13.01 29.37 -10.67
C PRO A 20 -12.91 28.00 -9.99
N VAL A 21 -12.19 27.06 -10.62
CA VAL A 21 -11.84 25.79 -9.99
C VAL A 21 -10.92 26.14 -8.83
N VAL A 22 -11.48 26.16 -7.61
CA VAL A 22 -10.66 26.33 -6.41
C VAL A 22 -9.74 25.12 -6.30
N PRO A 23 -8.42 25.31 -6.38
CA PRO A 23 -7.50 24.19 -6.26
C PRO A 23 -7.71 23.54 -4.89
N ARG A 24 -8.04 22.24 -4.88
CA ARG A 24 -8.06 21.51 -3.61
C ARG A 24 -6.64 21.48 -3.05
N PRO A 25 -6.46 21.63 -1.73
CA PRO A 25 -5.13 21.56 -1.13
C PRO A 25 -4.49 20.20 -1.43
N ALA A 26 -3.18 20.20 -1.60
CA ALA A 26 -2.44 18.96 -1.71
C ALA A 26 -2.55 18.16 -0.41
N VAL A 27 -2.62 16.83 -0.54
CA VAL A 27 -2.62 15.88 0.57
C VAL A 27 -1.26 15.20 0.61
N THR A 28 -0.65 15.12 1.78
CA THR A 28 0.62 14.41 1.97
C THR A 28 0.39 13.26 2.94
N PHE A 29 0.84 12.07 2.60
CA PHE A 29 0.75 10.91 3.47
C PHE A 29 2.03 10.07 3.40
N ALA A 30 2.32 9.35 4.47
CA ALA A 30 3.39 8.37 4.50
C ALA A 30 2.82 6.96 4.26
N VAL A 31 3.63 6.08 3.67
CA VAL A 31 3.30 4.66 3.49
C VAL A 31 4.37 3.83 4.15
N LEU A 32 4.03 3.19 5.24
CA LEU A 32 4.89 2.26 5.98
C LEU A 32 4.50 0.83 5.59
N ALA A 33 5.46 -0.02 5.26
CA ALA A 33 5.21 -1.39 4.83
C ALA A 33 6.35 -2.32 5.25
N GLY A 34 6.05 -3.60 5.46
CA GLY A 34 7.04 -4.63 5.65
C GLY A 34 8.02 -4.31 6.80
N SER A 35 7.51 -3.94 7.99
CA SER A 35 8.37 -3.74 9.15
C SER A 35 8.84 -5.06 9.73
N TYR A 36 8.12 -6.15 9.51
CA TYR A 36 8.45 -7.48 10.02
C TYR A 36 8.87 -7.46 11.49
N TYR A 37 8.11 -6.71 12.28
CA TYR A 37 8.45 -6.53 13.68
C TYR A 37 8.32 -7.84 14.46
N SER A 38 9.33 -8.16 15.26
CA SER A 38 9.29 -9.24 16.24
C SER A 38 9.87 -8.78 17.58
N ALA A 39 9.11 -8.96 18.65
CA ALA A 39 9.55 -8.66 20.01
C ALA A 39 10.65 -9.61 20.49
N GLN A 40 10.84 -10.75 19.83
CA GLN A 40 11.87 -11.74 20.15
C GLN A 40 13.16 -11.53 19.34
N GLY A 41 13.06 -10.87 18.17
CA GLY A 41 14.22 -10.51 17.35
C GLY A 41 14.96 -11.64 16.62
N ASP A 42 14.62 -12.89 16.91
CA ASP A 42 15.30 -14.09 16.40
C ASP A 42 14.59 -14.80 15.26
N VAL A 43 13.56 -14.16 14.72
CA VAL A 43 12.73 -14.70 13.63
C VAL A 43 13.41 -14.41 12.29
N ALA A 44 13.69 -15.45 11.53
CA ALA A 44 14.13 -15.27 10.14
C ALA A 44 12.92 -15.01 9.24
N VAL A 45 12.92 -13.86 8.58
CA VAL A 45 12.02 -13.53 7.48
C VAL A 45 12.88 -13.11 6.31
N GLU A 46 13.03 -13.98 5.34
CA GLU A 46 13.70 -13.74 4.05
C GLU A 46 14.91 -12.77 4.15
N ALA A 47 14.86 -11.67 3.38
CA ALA A 47 15.91 -10.64 3.36
C ALA A 47 15.76 -9.58 4.44
N ALA A 48 14.77 -9.68 5.35
CA ALA A 48 14.50 -8.69 6.37
C ALA A 48 15.52 -8.70 7.52
N VAL A 49 15.89 -7.53 8.02
CA VAL A 49 16.71 -7.37 9.24
C VAL A 49 15.79 -7.29 10.45
N VAL A 50 15.15 -8.40 10.79
CA VAL A 50 14.13 -8.48 11.85
C VAL A 50 14.68 -8.04 13.21
N GLU A 51 15.93 -8.31 13.50
CA GLU A 51 16.61 -7.90 14.74
C GLU A 51 16.72 -6.39 14.92
N ASP A 52 16.62 -5.60 13.84
CA ASP A 52 16.61 -4.13 13.89
C ASP A 52 15.21 -3.54 13.61
N SER A 53 14.18 -4.39 13.45
CA SER A 53 12.84 -3.96 13.03
C SER A 53 12.18 -2.98 14.01
N GLU A 54 12.34 -3.18 15.32
CA GLU A 54 11.86 -2.25 16.36
C GLU A 54 12.43 -0.86 16.14
N ARG A 55 13.75 -0.77 16.06
CA ARG A 55 14.46 0.49 15.87
C ARG A 55 14.11 1.18 14.56
N LEU A 56 13.88 0.41 13.49
CA LEU A 56 13.50 0.95 12.19
C LEU A 56 12.06 1.47 12.20
N LEU A 57 11.12 0.76 12.85
CA LEU A 57 9.74 1.21 13.00
C LEU A 57 9.63 2.45 13.88
N GLU A 58 10.31 2.49 15.05
CA GLU A 58 10.41 3.67 15.90
C GLU A 58 10.97 4.88 15.13
N ARG A 59 12.02 4.66 14.34
CA ARG A 59 12.61 5.71 13.51
C ARG A 59 11.66 6.21 12.44
N ALA A 60 10.87 5.32 11.80
CA ALA A 60 9.85 5.72 10.83
C ALA A 60 8.78 6.59 11.47
N VAL A 61 8.28 6.20 12.65
CA VAL A 61 7.30 6.96 13.43
C VAL A 61 7.86 8.33 13.84
N ALA A 62 9.09 8.37 14.34
CA ALA A 62 9.75 9.62 14.74
C ALA A 62 9.97 10.57 13.54
N ASP A 63 10.41 10.04 12.38
CA ASP A 63 10.63 10.84 11.19
C ASP A 63 9.31 11.39 10.62
N VAL A 64 8.26 10.59 10.59
CA VAL A 64 6.91 11.05 10.21
C VAL A 64 6.41 12.14 11.15
N ASN A 65 6.59 11.97 12.47
CA ASN A 65 6.19 12.96 13.47
C ASN A 65 6.96 14.28 13.39
N ALA A 66 8.19 14.26 12.88
CA ALA A 66 8.99 15.46 12.63
C ALA A 66 8.50 16.27 11.42
N ARG A 67 7.68 15.67 10.54
CA ARG A 67 7.17 16.31 9.33
C ARG A 67 5.82 17.00 9.58
N ARG A 68 5.78 18.31 9.46
CA ARG A 68 4.57 19.11 9.76
C ARG A 68 3.46 19.01 8.75
N ASN A 69 3.74 18.49 7.56
CA ASN A 69 2.83 18.47 6.42
C ASN A 69 2.22 17.10 6.13
N VAL A 70 2.50 16.08 6.92
CA VAL A 70 1.86 14.76 6.77
C VAL A 70 0.46 14.81 7.36
N ASN A 71 -0.53 14.39 6.58
CA ASN A 71 -1.94 14.38 6.97
C ASN A 71 -2.34 13.06 7.64
N PHE A 72 -1.80 11.94 7.17
CA PHE A 72 -2.06 10.60 7.70
C PHE A 72 -0.97 9.62 7.26
N VAL A 73 -1.02 8.40 7.81
CA VAL A 73 -0.14 7.29 7.47
C VAL A 73 -0.95 6.11 6.96
N LEU A 74 -0.47 5.44 5.93
CA LEU A 74 -0.94 4.13 5.50
C LEU A 74 0.05 3.07 5.96
N VAL A 75 -0.43 2.03 6.64
CA VAL A 75 0.36 0.83 6.97
C VAL A 75 -0.09 -0.26 6.00
N ALA A 76 0.78 -0.57 5.05
CA ALA A 76 0.44 -1.39 3.90
C ALA A 76 0.78 -2.89 4.07
N GLY A 77 0.64 -3.41 5.28
CA GLY A 77 0.77 -4.82 5.60
C GLY A 77 2.19 -5.26 5.96
N ASP A 78 2.29 -6.51 6.41
CA ASP A 78 3.50 -7.15 6.93
C ASP A 78 4.16 -6.34 8.04
N LEU A 79 3.31 -5.88 8.95
CA LEU A 79 3.73 -5.17 10.17
C LEU A 79 4.52 -6.11 11.09
N LEU A 80 4.09 -7.36 11.19
CA LEU A 80 4.67 -8.39 12.05
C LEU A 80 5.53 -9.38 11.25
N ALA A 81 6.64 -9.84 11.81
CA ALA A 81 7.40 -10.97 11.26
C ALA A 81 6.63 -12.29 11.41
N ARG A 82 5.96 -12.42 12.55
CA ARG A 82 5.01 -13.47 12.89
C ARG A 82 3.89 -12.88 13.73
N ALA A 83 2.72 -13.50 13.64
CA ALA A 83 1.54 -13.11 14.41
C ALA A 83 1.68 -13.48 15.91
N GLU A 84 2.63 -12.90 16.62
CA GLU A 84 2.88 -13.10 18.05
C GLU A 84 2.14 -12.04 18.88
N PRO A 85 1.49 -12.42 20.01
CA PRO A 85 0.72 -11.47 20.83
C PRO A 85 1.55 -10.27 21.28
N LEU A 86 2.76 -10.51 21.82
CA LEU A 86 3.62 -9.45 22.30
C LEU A 86 4.11 -8.52 21.19
N SER A 87 4.40 -9.11 20.00
CA SER A 87 4.80 -8.35 18.82
C SER A 87 3.65 -7.46 18.33
N LEU A 88 2.41 -7.98 18.33
CA LEU A 88 1.22 -7.21 17.96
C LEU A 88 1.00 -6.02 18.91
N ASP A 89 1.03 -6.27 20.22
CA ASP A 89 0.81 -5.22 21.23
C ASP A 89 1.87 -4.10 21.15
N ARG A 90 3.14 -4.45 21.00
CA ARG A 90 4.22 -3.50 20.87
C ARG A 90 4.22 -2.72 19.56
N ALA A 91 3.97 -3.42 18.44
CA ALA A 91 3.84 -2.77 17.13
C ALA A 91 2.69 -1.76 17.13
N ARG A 92 1.55 -2.14 17.74
CA ARG A 92 0.43 -1.24 17.94
C ARG A 92 0.83 -0.03 18.79
N ALA A 93 1.49 -0.23 19.92
CA ALA A 93 1.93 0.86 20.80
C ALA A 93 2.89 1.84 20.09
N MET A 94 3.83 1.33 19.27
CA MET A 94 4.71 2.19 18.47
C MET A 94 3.95 3.01 17.44
N LEU A 95 2.97 2.43 16.75
CA LEU A 95 2.14 3.15 15.77
C LEU A 95 1.23 4.19 16.45
N ASP A 96 0.78 3.95 17.67
CA ASP A 96 -0.04 4.90 18.45
C ASP A 96 0.74 6.15 18.89
N GLU A 97 2.07 6.16 18.77
CA GLU A 97 2.91 7.35 18.95
C GLU A 97 2.82 8.33 17.76
N LEU A 98 2.24 7.92 16.64
CA LEU A 98 2.00 8.81 15.50
C LEU A 98 1.06 9.95 15.88
N ARG A 99 1.48 11.18 15.57
CA ARG A 99 0.69 12.41 15.86
C ARG A 99 -0.40 12.68 14.83
N VAL A 100 -0.46 11.89 13.78
CA VAL A 100 -1.46 11.94 12.71
C VAL A 100 -2.20 10.60 12.65
N PRO A 101 -3.44 10.57 12.15
CA PRO A 101 -4.16 9.31 11.97
C PRO A 101 -3.38 8.32 11.11
N TYR A 102 -3.48 7.05 11.44
CA TYR A 102 -2.97 5.98 10.58
C TYR A 102 -4.05 4.94 10.28
N TYR A 103 -3.91 4.28 9.13
CA TYR A 103 -4.87 3.31 8.62
C TYR A 103 -4.13 2.08 8.12
N VAL A 104 -4.65 0.90 8.46
CA VAL A 104 -3.96 -0.39 8.29
C VAL A 104 -4.69 -1.26 7.28
N VAL A 105 -3.95 -1.87 6.36
CA VAL A 105 -4.33 -3.10 5.68
C VAL A 105 -3.38 -4.21 6.13
N LEU A 106 -3.83 -5.46 6.13
CA LEU A 106 -3.01 -6.59 6.57
C LEU A 106 -2.21 -7.17 5.40
N GLY A 107 -1.03 -7.69 5.71
CA GLY A 107 -0.26 -8.62 4.89
C GLY A 107 -0.39 -10.06 5.38
N GLU A 108 0.20 -11.00 4.68
CA GLU A 108 0.10 -12.43 4.98
C GLU A 108 0.82 -12.82 6.29
N HIS A 109 1.79 -12.00 6.72
CA HIS A 109 2.51 -12.21 7.99
C HIS A 109 1.75 -11.72 9.22
N ASP A 110 0.71 -10.89 9.06
CA ASP A 110 0.03 -10.20 10.17
C ASP A 110 -0.99 -11.04 10.93
N GLY A 111 -1.28 -12.27 10.51
CA GLY A 111 -2.20 -13.14 11.21
C GLY A 111 -2.02 -14.60 10.84
N LEU A 112 -2.36 -15.49 11.77
CA LEU A 112 -2.41 -16.90 11.44
C LEU A 112 -3.57 -17.16 10.47
N ALA A 113 -3.26 -17.80 9.34
CA ALA A 113 -4.30 -18.37 8.50
C ALA A 113 -5.12 -19.37 9.34
N PRO A 114 -6.46 -19.39 9.24
CA PRO A 114 -7.23 -20.48 9.81
C PRO A 114 -6.69 -21.79 9.25
N PRO A 115 -6.60 -22.86 10.07
CA PRO A 115 -6.14 -24.15 9.59
C PRO A 115 -7.00 -24.57 8.38
N PRO A 116 -6.41 -25.18 7.34
CA PRO A 116 -7.18 -25.71 6.23
C PRO A 116 -8.25 -26.64 6.78
N ARG A 117 -9.47 -26.56 6.25
CA ARG A 117 -10.55 -27.47 6.63
C ARG A 117 -10.04 -28.90 6.41
N MET A 118 -10.28 -29.79 7.40
CA MET A 118 -9.91 -31.20 7.27
C MET A 118 -10.45 -31.74 5.95
N GLY A 119 -9.55 -32.25 5.07
CA GLY A 119 -9.88 -32.81 3.76
C GLY A 119 -9.36 -32.01 2.55
N THR A 120 -8.85 -30.80 2.71
CA THR A 120 -8.17 -30.08 1.63
C THR A 120 -6.67 -30.06 1.90
N GLY A 121 -5.94 -30.82 1.08
CA GLY A 121 -4.55 -31.20 1.18
C GLY A 121 -3.58 -30.24 1.88
N SER A 122 -3.10 -30.68 3.03
CA SER A 122 -2.05 -30.02 3.82
C SER A 122 -0.70 -29.89 3.06
N GLU A 123 -0.50 -30.64 1.99
CA GLU A 123 0.74 -30.62 1.22
C GLU A 123 0.91 -29.40 0.29
N GLU A 124 -0.20 -28.80 -0.19
CA GLU A 124 -0.13 -27.58 -1.01
C GLU A 124 0.19 -26.32 -0.19
N ALA A 125 -0.30 -26.23 1.04
CA ALA A 125 0.00 -25.12 1.93
C ALA A 125 1.46 -25.14 2.42
N GLU A 126 2.06 -26.31 2.59
CA GLU A 126 3.49 -26.45 2.92
C GLU A 126 4.39 -26.12 1.74
N ARG A 127 4.00 -26.48 0.52
CA ARG A 127 4.77 -26.15 -0.71
C ARG A 127 4.69 -24.68 -1.09
N ALA A 128 3.63 -23.98 -0.68
CA ALA A 128 3.46 -22.56 -0.96
C ALA A 128 4.27 -21.63 -0.03
N GLY A 129 5.05 -22.18 0.92
CA GLY A 129 5.90 -21.38 1.81
C GLY A 129 5.13 -20.39 2.69
N GLY A 130 3.86 -20.69 3.02
CA GLY A 130 3.05 -19.82 3.89
C GLY A 130 3.76 -19.49 5.22
N PRO A 131 3.35 -18.42 5.91
CA PRO A 131 4.02 -17.95 7.12
C PRO A 131 4.21 -19.08 8.11
N ALA A 132 5.46 -19.26 8.56
CA ALA A 132 5.86 -20.37 9.41
C ALA A 132 4.96 -20.42 10.65
N ARG A 133 4.25 -21.54 10.86
CA ARG A 133 3.43 -21.74 12.05
C ARG A 133 4.30 -21.68 13.29
N LEU A 134 3.86 -20.93 14.29
CA LEU A 134 4.50 -20.96 15.60
C LEU A 134 4.39 -22.36 16.20
N PRO A 135 5.45 -22.91 16.80
CA PRO A 135 5.38 -24.12 17.56
C PRO A 135 4.32 -23.98 18.66
N GLY A 136 3.38 -24.92 18.76
CA GLY A 136 2.38 -24.93 19.83
C GLY A 136 1.14 -24.04 19.64
N GLY A 137 0.88 -23.46 18.46
CA GLY A 137 -0.36 -22.71 18.21
C GLY A 137 -0.47 -21.36 18.93
N ALA A 138 0.64 -20.80 19.40
CA ALA A 138 0.71 -19.60 20.25
C ALA A 138 0.56 -18.25 19.48
N GLY A 139 0.22 -18.25 18.20
CA GLY A 139 0.05 -17.03 17.43
C GLY A 139 -1.36 -16.45 17.53
N VAL A 140 -1.50 -15.14 17.25
CA VAL A 140 -2.81 -14.48 17.19
C VAL A 140 -3.51 -14.79 15.88
N SER A 141 -4.84 -14.93 15.97
CA SER A 141 -5.66 -15.10 14.77
C SER A 141 -5.73 -13.78 13.98
N ARG A 142 -6.01 -13.90 12.68
CA ARG A 142 -6.30 -12.73 11.85
C ARG A 142 -7.42 -11.87 12.45
N SER A 143 -8.46 -12.46 13.00
CA SER A 143 -9.55 -11.73 13.67
C SER A 143 -9.06 -10.93 14.88
N THR A 144 -8.10 -11.44 15.64
CA THR A 144 -7.46 -10.71 16.75
C THR A 144 -6.71 -9.49 16.25
N VAL A 145 -5.95 -9.61 15.15
CA VAL A 145 -5.24 -8.48 14.53
C VAL A 145 -6.23 -7.43 14.03
N LEU A 146 -7.28 -7.84 13.31
CA LEU A 146 -8.34 -6.93 12.86
C LEU A 146 -8.99 -6.20 14.04
N TRP A 147 -9.24 -6.90 15.13
CA TRP A 147 -9.81 -6.31 16.35
C TRP A 147 -8.85 -5.29 16.99
N THR A 148 -7.57 -5.60 17.06
CA THR A 148 -6.54 -4.70 17.59
C THR A 148 -6.48 -3.37 16.83
N PHE A 149 -6.70 -3.39 15.50
CA PHE A 149 -6.68 -2.20 14.66
C PHE A 149 -8.06 -1.61 14.38
N GLN A 150 -9.09 -1.93 15.18
CA GLN A 150 -10.39 -1.25 15.09
C GLN A 150 -10.21 0.27 15.25
N GLY A 151 -10.87 1.04 14.38
CA GLY A 151 -10.72 2.51 14.33
C GLY A 151 -9.61 3.00 13.40
N HIS A 152 -8.63 2.16 13.06
CA HIS A 152 -7.53 2.49 12.14
C HIS A 152 -7.82 2.03 10.69
N GLY A 153 -8.94 2.46 10.16
CA GLY A 153 -9.52 1.99 8.90
C GLY A 153 -10.52 0.88 9.16
N ILE A 154 -10.10 -0.17 9.81
CA ILE A 154 -10.89 -1.36 10.12
C ILE A 154 -12.07 -1.01 11.04
N SER A 155 -13.27 -1.50 10.69
CA SER A 155 -14.52 -1.23 11.43
C SER A 155 -15.42 -2.45 11.60
N GLY A 156 -14.92 -3.65 11.29
CA GLY A 156 -15.68 -4.90 11.35
C GLY A 156 -14.79 -6.13 11.20
N PRO A 157 -15.37 -7.30 11.02
CA PRO A 157 -14.63 -8.56 10.85
C PRO A 157 -13.95 -8.70 9.49
N GLN A 158 -14.38 -7.91 8.49
CA GLN A 158 -13.73 -7.81 7.18
C GLN A 158 -12.51 -6.90 7.26
N GLY A 159 -11.45 -7.26 6.57
CA GLY A 159 -10.21 -6.49 6.54
C GLY A 159 -10.23 -5.28 5.59
N TYR A 160 -11.28 -5.13 4.77
CA TYR A 160 -11.43 -4.01 3.86
C TYR A 160 -12.31 -2.90 4.43
N TRP A 161 -12.04 -1.64 4.04
CA TRP A 161 -12.64 -0.47 4.65
C TRP A 161 -12.57 0.77 3.74
N VAL A 162 -13.35 1.80 4.09
CA VAL A 162 -13.31 3.13 3.47
C VAL A 162 -13.23 4.21 4.54
N ARG A 163 -12.42 5.25 4.30
CA ARG A 163 -12.28 6.43 5.17
C ARG A 163 -12.20 7.72 4.35
N LYS A 164 -12.96 8.73 4.79
CA LYS A 164 -12.78 10.12 4.34
C LYS A 164 -11.69 10.76 5.18
N VAL A 165 -10.66 11.26 4.52
CA VAL A 165 -9.48 11.82 5.19
C VAL A 165 -9.35 13.30 4.83
N PRO A 166 -9.17 14.22 5.82
CA PRO A 166 -8.88 15.61 5.54
C PRO A 166 -7.60 15.78 4.71
N PRO A 167 -7.53 16.74 3.78
CA PRO A 167 -8.53 17.77 3.45
C PRO A 167 -9.57 17.40 2.38
N GLY A 168 -9.91 16.13 2.18
CA GLY A 168 -11.06 15.77 1.33
C GLY A 168 -10.75 14.74 0.24
N ILE A 169 -9.89 13.76 0.54
CA ILE A 169 -9.77 12.54 -0.24
C ILE A 169 -10.47 11.37 0.46
N VAL A 170 -10.71 10.32 -0.29
CA VAL A 170 -11.19 9.05 0.22
C VAL A 170 -10.07 8.03 0.10
N VAL A 171 -9.81 7.28 1.16
CA VAL A 171 -8.92 6.13 1.15
C VAL A 171 -9.75 4.86 1.29
N VAL A 172 -9.48 3.90 0.42
CA VAL A 172 -10.10 2.58 0.46
C VAL A 172 -9.01 1.55 0.71
N GLY A 173 -9.11 0.82 1.81
CA GLY A 173 -8.25 -0.32 2.11
C GLY A 173 -8.86 -1.60 1.59
N LEU A 174 -8.11 -2.35 0.78
CA LEU A 174 -8.49 -3.68 0.32
C LEU A 174 -7.83 -4.74 1.19
N ASP A 175 -8.56 -5.77 1.47
CA ASP A 175 -8.06 -6.99 2.06
C ASP A 175 -7.70 -7.97 0.94
N THR A 176 -6.43 -8.13 0.72
CA THR A 176 -5.91 -9.02 -0.32
C THR A 176 -5.27 -10.28 0.24
N VAL A 177 -5.30 -10.48 1.57
CA VAL A 177 -4.70 -11.67 2.19
C VAL A 177 -5.48 -12.92 1.78
N ASN A 178 -4.76 -13.84 1.13
CA ASN A 178 -5.27 -15.15 0.76
C ASN A 178 -4.69 -16.20 1.72
N PRO A 179 -5.47 -16.70 2.70
CA PRO A 179 -4.94 -17.54 3.76
C PRO A 179 -4.16 -18.76 3.25
N GLY A 180 -2.92 -18.92 3.72
CA GLY A 180 -2.06 -20.03 3.33
C GLY A 180 -1.36 -19.87 1.97
N ARG A 181 -1.44 -18.69 1.35
CA ARG A 181 -0.74 -18.35 0.11
C ARG A 181 0.06 -17.06 0.27
N HIS A 182 1.11 -16.90 -0.51
CA HIS A 182 1.87 -15.65 -0.62
C HIS A 182 1.21 -14.65 -1.56
N GLY A 183 0.46 -15.10 -2.55
CA GLY A 183 -0.29 -14.25 -3.47
C GLY A 183 -1.62 -13.81 -2.89
N GLY A 184 -2.09 -12.66 -3.38
CA GLY A 184 -3.35 -12.07 -2.93
C GLY A 184 -4.58 -12.62 -3.64
N HIS A 185 -5.77 -12.39 -3.03
CA HIS A 185 -7.09 -12.62 -3.65
C HIS A 185 -8.09 -11.58 -3.14
N VAL A 186 -9.01 -11.17 -4.00
CA VAL A 186 -10.14 -10.30 -3.64
C VAL A 186 -11.44 -11.02 -3.96
N ASP A 187 -12.20 -11.40 -2.95
CA ASP A 187 -13.42 -12.17 -3.14
C ASP A 187 -14.55 -11.36 -3.81
N ALA A 188 -15.55 -12.06 -4.37
CA ALA A 188 -16.66 -11.46 -5.08
C ALA A 188 -17.48 -10.47 -4.23
N ARG A 189 -17.57 -10.71 -2.90
CA ARG A 189 -18.27 -9.82 -1.97
C ARG A 189 -17.52 -8.50 -1.82
N GLN A 190 -16.20 -8.55 -1.70
CA GLN A 190 -15.37 -7.36 -1.62
C GLN A 190 -15.36 -6.59 -2.94
N LEU A 191 -15.34 -7.28 -4.10
CA LEU A 191 -15.47 -6.65 -5.42
C LEU A 191 -16.77 -5.87 -5.56
N ALA A 192 -17.90 -6.46 -5.19
CA ALA A 192 -19.21 -5.79 -5.24
C ALA A 192 -19.24 -4.58 -4.28
N TRP A 193 -18.71 -4.72 -3.07
CA TRP A 193 -18.59 -3.62 -2.10
C TRP A 193 -17.68 -2.50 -2.61
N LEU A 194 -16.58 -2.84 -3.28
CA LEU A 194 -15.66 -1.86 -3.86
C LEU A 194 -16.36 -1.01 -4.92
N ASP A 195 -17.07 -1.65 -5.86
CA ASP A 195 -17.81 -0.97 -6.94
C ASP A 195 -18.87 -0.01 -6.38
N GLU A 196 -19.65 -0.45 -5.40
CA GLU A 196 -20.63 0.39 -4.71
C GLU A 196 -19.96 1.55 -3.96
N THR A 197 -18.89 1.28 -3.23
CA THR A 197 -18.14 2.28 -2.46
C THR A 197 -17.59 3.38 -3.39
N LEU A 198 -16.99 3.00 -4.50
CA LEU A 198 -16.42 3.95 -5.46
C LEU A 198 -17.51 4.79 -6.13
N SER A 199 -18.69 4.21 -6.40
CA SER A 199 -19.87 4.92 -6.90
C SER A 199 -20.38 5.96 -5.91
N GLN A 200 -20.47 5.61 -4.62
CA GLN A 200 -20.90 6.53 -3.55
C GLN A 200 -19.94 7.71 -3.36
N HIS A 201 -18.67 7.55 -3.77
CA HIS A 201 -17.62 8.55 -3.65
C HIS A 201 -17.18 9.17 -4.98
N GLN A 202 -18.00 9.08 -6.02
CA GLN A 202 -17.67 9.48 -7.40
C GLN A 202 -17.11 10.91 -7.57
N TRP A 203 -17.39 11.82 -6.63
CA TRP A 203 -16.94 13.22 -6.65
C TRP A 203 -15.69 13.48 -5.81
N GLN A 204 -15.15 12.48 -5.15
CA GLN A 204 -13.96 12.59 -4.33
C GLN A 204 -12.79 11.85 -5.01
N MET A 205 -11.60 12.40 -4.89
CA MET A 205 -10.38 11.70 -5.25
C MET A 205 -10.22 10.48 -4.34
N VAL A 206 -10.00 9.30 -4.93
CA VAL A 206 -9.84 8.04 -4.20
C VAL A 206 -8.43 7.51 -4.36
N VAL A 207 -7.82 7.14 -3.23
CA VAL A 207 -6.58 6.37 -3.13
C VAL A 207 -6.92 4.99 -2.59
N ILE A 208 -6.53 3.97 -3.29
CA ILE A 208 -6.64 2.57 -2.85
C ILE A 208 -5.33 2.19 -2.13
N VAL A 209 -5.42 1.47 -1.04
CA VAL A 209 -4.28 0.79 -0.41
C VAL A 209 -4.57 -0.70 -0.31
N ALA A 210 -3.62 -1.51 -0.72
CA ALA A 210 -3.63 -2.97 -0.64
C ALA A 210 -2.25 -3.48 -0.28
N HIS A 211 -2.13 -4.70 0.21
CA HIS A 211 -0.81 -5.30 0.43
C HIS A 211 -0.21 -5.81 -0.88
N HIS A 212 -0.91 -6.71 -1.57
CA HIS A 212 -0.44 -7.33 -2.81
C HIS A 212 -0.66 -6.45 -4.05
N GLY A 213 0.24 -6.59 -5.04
CA GLY A 213 0.19 -5.84 -6.29
C GLY A 213 -1.00 -6.20 -7.18
N LEU A 214 -1.52 -5.21 -7.91
CA LEU A 214 -2.60 -5.38 -8.90
C LEU A 214 -2.10 -5.31 -10.36
N VAL A 215 -0.87 -4.87 -10.55
CA VAL A 215 -0.21 -4.80 -11.86
C VAL A 215 1.26 -5.16 -11.67
N PRO A 216 1.92 -5.73 -12.69
CA PRO A 216 3.37 -5.88 -12.68
C PRO A 216 4.04 -4.51 -12.58
N LEU A 217 4.87 -4.30 -11.57
CA LEU A 217 5.64 -3.07 -11.37
C LEU A 217 7.15 -3.30 -11.46
N HIS A 218 7.57 -4.54 -11.28
CA HIS A 218 8.95 -4.98 -11.36
C HIS A 218 9.12 -5.93 -12.56
N PRO A 219 10.26 -5.97 -13.24
CA PRO A 219 10.50 -6.90 -14.36
C PRO A 219 10.26 -8.38 -13.98
N LEU A 220 10.46 -8.73 -12.72
CA LEU A 220 10.23 -10.09 -12.21
C LEU A 220 8.76 -10.45 -12.09
N ASP A 221 7.86 -9.49 -11.94
CA ASP A 221 6.42 -9.72 -11.83
C ASP A 221 5.82 -10.27 -13.13
N GLU A 222 6.53 -10.11 -14.26
CA GLU A 222 6.15 -10.67 -15.56
C GLU A 222 6.65 -12.09 -15.77
N GLY A 223 7.46 -12.60 -14.84
CA GLY A 223 8.01 -13.96 -14.88
C GLY A 223 7.23 -14.92 -13.99
N ALA A 224 7.16 -16.20 -14.41
CA ALA A 224 6.46 -17.26 -13.69
C ALA A 224 6.92 -17.45 -12.22
N ALA A 225 8.12 -16.97 -11.88
CA ALA A 225 8.66 -17.06 -10.53
C ALA A 225 7.95 -16.12 -9.53
N TRP A 226 7.41 -14.97 -10.00
CA TRP A 226 6.85 -13.92 -9.13
C TRP A 226 5.40 -13.54 -9.45
N GLU A 227 4.86 -14.02 -10.57
CA GLU A 227 3.46 -13.81 -10.95
C GLU A 227 2.49 -14.20 -9.82
N HIS A 228 2.83 -15.26 -9.08
CA HIS A 228 2.03 -15.76 -7.97
C HIS A 228 2.04 -14.84 -6.72
N LEU A 229 2.88 -13.81 -6.68
CA LEU A 229 2.93 -12.81 -5.59
C LEU A 229 1.95 -11.65 -5.81
N LEU A 230 1.33 -11.55 -6.98
CA LEU A 230 0.27 -10.59 -7.25
C LEU A 230 -1.09 -11.11 -6.73
N VAL A 231 -2.11 -10.26 -6.80
CA VAL A 231 -3.49 -10.68 -6.63
C VAL A 231 -3.89 -11.56 -7.81
N ASP A 232 -4.31 -12.80 -7.57
CA ASP A 232 -4.61 -13.80 -8.61
C ASP A 232 -5.75 -13.38 -9.54
N ASN A 233 -6.75 -12.66 -9.01
CA ASN A 233 -7.84 -12.07 -9.80
C ASN A 233 -7.68 -10.54 -9.97
N ALA A 234 -6.44 -10.04 -10.06
CA ALA A 234 -6.15 -8.62 -10.27
C ALA A 234 -6.84 -8.01 -11.49
N GLY A 235 -7.13 -8.80 -12.52
CA GLY A 235 -7.91 -8.39 -13.69
C GLY A 235 -9.29 -7.86 -13.30
N GLU A 236 -10.04 -8.63 -12.52
CA GLU A 236 -11.37 -8.26 -12.04
C GLU A 236 -11.34 -7.02 -11.15
N VAL A 237 -10.33 -6.92 -10.25
CA VAL A 237 -10.16 -5.73 -9.41
C VAL A 237 -9.91 -4.49 -10.28
N ARG A 238 -9.01 -4.57 -11.26
CA ARG A 238 -8.72 -3.45 -12.17
C ARG A 238 -9.94 -3.04 -12.98
N GLU A 239 -10.74 -3.98 -13.48
CA GLU A 239 -11.99 -3.69 -14.19
C GLU A 239 -12.94 -2.86 -13.32
N VAL A 240 -13.04 -3.17 -12.02
CA VAL A 240 -13.79 -2.32 -11.08
C VAL A 240 -13.17 -0.93 -10.99
N LEU A 241 -11.86 -0.83 -10.73
CA LEU A 241 -11.18 0.47 -10.57
C LEU A 241 -11.27 1.34 -11.83
N GLU A 242 -11.17 0.75 -13.02
CA GLU A 242 -11.19 1.46 -14.29
C GLU A 242 -12.58 2.02 -14.66
N ARG A 243 -13.67 1.45 -14.15
CA ARG A 243 -15.01 2.02 -14.28
C ARG A 243 -15.18 3.33 -13.49
N HIS A 244 -14.34 3.59 -12.49
CA HIS A 244 -14.46 4.73 -11.58
C HIS A 244 -13.35 5.76 -11.80
N PRO A 245 -13.62 6.88 -12.54
CA PRO A 245 -12.60 7.88 -12.90
C PRO A 245 -12.04 8.67 -11.70
N ASN A 246 -12.66 8.58 -10.55
CA ASN A 246 -12.22 9.18 -9.29
C ASN A 246 -11.09 8.40 -8.60
N VAL A 247 -10.81 7.16 -9.01
CA VAL A 247 -9.64 6.41 -8.54
C VAL A 247 -8.41 6.93 -9.25
N VAL A 248 -7.46 7.48 -8.50
CA VAL A 248 -6.26 8.13 -9.03
C VAL A 248 -4.98 7.38 -8.72
N MET A 249 -4.96 6.60 -7.63
CA MET A 249 -3.77 5.90 -7.17
C MET A 249 -4.13 4.59 -6.46
N VAL A 250 -3.29 3.59 -6.69
CA VAL A 250 -3.23 2.34 -5.92
C VAL A 250 -1.85 2.26 -5.30
N VAL A 251 -1.80 2.11 -3.99
CA VAL A 251 -0.57 1.92 -3.21
C VAL A 251 -0.51 0.48 -2.75
N THR A 252 0.61 -0.18 -3.00
CA THR A 252 0.85 -1.58 -2.61
C THR A 252 2.21 -1.73 -1.93
N ALA A 253 2.46 -2.92 -1.39
CA ALA A 253 3.71 -3.31 -0.73
C ALA A 253 4.18 -4.68 -1.22
N HIS A 254 4.44 -5.63 -0.33
CA HIS A 254 4.75 -7.06 -0.52
C HIS A 254 6.08 -7.35 -1.23
N HIS A 255 6.35 -6.74 -2.38
CA HIS A 255 7.57 -6.99 -3.18
C HIS A 255 8.82 -6.25 -2.69
N HIS A 256 8.71 -5.44 -1.65
CA HIS A 256 9.80 -4.73 -0.95
C HIS A 256 10.56 -3.68 -1.76
N PHE A 257 10.24 -3.45 -3.03
CA PHE A 257 10.93 -2.46 -3.86
C PHE A 257 10.18 -1.11 -3.89
N ALA A 258 10.93 -0.04 -4.24
CA ALA A 258 10.38 1.28 -4.47
C ALA A 258 10.17 1.49 -5.96
N GLY A 259 8.93 1.57 -6.42
CA GLY A 259 8.67 1.77 -7.84
C GLY A 259 7.21 2.06 -8.12
N GLY A 260 6.94 2.50 -9.34
CA GLY A 260 5.57 2.73 -9.76
C GLY A 260 5.45 3.12 -11.23
N ARG A 261 4.25 2.98 -11.76
CA ARG A 261 3.91 3.39 -13.12
C ARG A 261 2.47 3.85 -13.23
N ILE A 262 2.16 4.52 -14.31
CA ILE A 262 0.78 4.77 -14.72
C ILE A 262 0.33 3.61 -15.61
N ALA A 263 -0.78 2.97 -15.26
CA ALA A 263 -1.47 2.03 -16.12
C ALA A 263 -2.92 2.52 -16.31
N GLY A 264 -3.31 2.69 -17.58
CA GLY A 264 -4.54 3.43 -17.89
C GLY A 264 -4.47 4.87 -17.38
N ARG A 265 -5.30 5.20 -16.40
CA ARG A 265 -5.31 6.52 -15.75
C ARG A 265 -4.91 6.49 -14.28
N ILE A 266 -4.58 5.33 -13.74
CA ILE A 266 -4.31 5.11 -12.34
C ILE A 266 -2.80 5.00 -12.13
N VAL A 267 -2.28 5.68 -11.12
CA VAL A 267 -0.91 5.49 -10.64
C VAL A 267 -0.86 4.27 -9.75
N TYR A 268 -0.05 3.29 -10.09
CA TYR A 268 0.25 2.13 -9.24
C TYR A 268 1.63 2.35 -8.63
N LEU A 269 1.71 2.34 -7.31
CA LEU A 269 2.91 2.60 -6.52
C LEU A 269 3.18 1.42 -5.59
N ALA A 270 4.33 0.76 -5.74
CA ALA A 270 4.85 -0.20 -4.77
C ALA A 270 5.72 0.51 -3.75
N SER A 271 5.42 0.32 -2.46
CA SER A 271 6.18 0.92 -1.37
C SER A 271 7.29 -0.01 -0.91
N PRO A 272 8.51 0.52 -0.64
CA PRO A 272 9.60 -0.27 -0.11
C PRO A 272 9.29 -0.75 1.31
N SER A 273 9.99 -1.81 1.71
CA SER A 273 9.93 -2.32 3.08
C SER A 273 10.77 -1.46 4.05
N ILE A 274 10.31 -1.38 5.30
CA ILE A 274 11.07 -0.78 6.39
C ILE A 274 12.28 -1.64 6.77
N SER A 275 12.16 -2.97 6.71
CA SER A 275 13.17 -3.93 7.20
C SER A 275 13.93 -4.66 6.12
N VAL A 276 13.48 -4.60 4.85
CA VAL A 276 14.21 -5.13 3.69
C VAL A 276 14.84 -3.97 2.95
N TRP A 277 16.05 -4.14 2.42
CA TRP A 277 16.69 -3.10 1.61
C TRP A 277 15.73 -2.61 0.50
N PRO A 278 15.56 -1.30 0.28
CA PRO A 278 16.37 -0.15 0.73
C PRO A 278 16.06 0.38 2.12
N MET A 279 15.24 -0.28 2.94
CA MET A 279 14.88 0.11 4.30
C MET A 279 14.35 1.54 4.37
N ALA A 280 13.24 1.75 3.72
CA ALA A 280 12.67 3.07 3.50
C ALA A 280 11.15 3.04 3.63
N TYR A 281 10.54 4.21 3.63
CA TYR A 281 9.11 4.37 3.45
C TYR A 281 8.82 5.39 2.35
N HIS A 282 7.62 5.36 1.76
CA HIS A 282 7.20 6.41 0.83
C HIS A 282 6.56 7.60 1.55
N LEU A 283 6.95 8.80 1.15
CA LEU A 283 6.21 10.03 1.37
C LEU A 283 5.55 10.42 0.06
N VAL A 284 4.23 10.46 0.04
CA VAL A 284 3.43 10.76 -1.16
C VAL A 284 2.72 12.09 -0.97
N ARG A 285 2.87 12.98 -1.92
CA ARG A 285 2.13 14.23 -2.02
C ARG A 285 1.26 14.21 -3.26
N ILE A 286 -0.04 14.36 -3.09
CA ILE A 286 -1.00 14.25 -4.18
C ILE A 286 -1.91 15.49 -4.23
N ASN A 287 -2.19 15.96 -5.43
CA ASN A 287 -3.19 16.98 -5.74
C ASN A 287 -4.01 16.57 -6.98
N GLN A 288 -4.79 17.46 -7.55
CA GLN A 288 -5.63 17.15 -8.71
C GLN A 288 -4.87 16.96 -10.02
N GLN A 289 -3.60 17.30 -10.09
CA GLN A 289 -2.80 17.32 -11.33
C GLN A 289 -1.67 16.32 -11.30
N GLU A 290 -1.10 16.07 -10.13
CA GLU A 290 0.09 15.24 -9.99
C GLU A 290 0.14 14.52 -8.65
N ALA A 291 0.85 13.41 -8.63
CA ALA A 291 1.29 12.71 -7.43
C ALA A 291 2.82 12.64 -7.44
N GLU A 292 3.43 13.11 -6.37
CA GLU A 292 4.86 13.00 -6.12
C GLU A 292 5.09 11.92 -5.07
N ALA A 293 5.93 10.93 -5.37
CA ALA A 293 6.33 9.89 -4.44
C ALA A 293 7.84 9.97 -4.22
N VAL A 294 8.23 10.08 -2.96
CA VAL A 294 9.63 10.12 -2.51
C VAL A 294 9.83 9.00 -1.52
N TRP A 295 10.78 8.09 -1.74
CA TRP A 295 11.13 7.16 -0.68
C TRP A 295 12.19 7.77 0.25
N VAL A 296 11.98 7.58 1.54
CA VAL A 296 12.77 8.17 2.63
C VAL A 296 13.53 7.06 3.33
N PRO A 297 14.89 7.05 3.25
CA PRO A 297 15.69 6.01 3.87
C PRO A 297 15.64 6.14 5.40
N LEU A 298 15.57 5.00 6.07
CA LEU A 298 15.54 4.89 7.54
C LEU A 298 16.86 4.38 8.11
N ALA A 299 17.49 3.43 7.42
CA ALA A 299 18.69 2.78 7.92
C ALA A 299 19.93 3.68 7.85
N PRO A 300 20.76 3.72 8.90
CA PRO A 300 22.09 4.29 8.80
C PRO A 300 22.97 3.44 7.84
N PRO A 301 24.05 4.01 7.27
CA PRO A 301 24.83 3.35 6.22
C PRO A 301 25.28 1.92 6.52
N ALA A 302 25.72 1.63 7.74
CA ALA A 302 26.17 0.29 8.12
C ALA A 302 25.02 -0.73 8.14
N LEU A 303 23.82 -0.32 8.60
CA LEU A 303 22.63 -1.17 8.59
C LEU A 303 22.11 -1.37 7.18
N ALA A 304 22.11 -0.31 6.35
CA ALA A 304 21.70 -0.39 4.96
C ALA A 304 22.59 -1.39 4.18
N ARG A 305 23.90 -1.36 4.41
CA ARG A 305 24.83 -2.33 3.81
C ARG A 305 24.52 -3.77 4.24
N ARG A 306 24.29 -4.03 5.53
CA ARG A 306 23.91 -5.36 6.03
C ARG A 306 22.61 -5.84 5.41
N GLY A 307 21.59 -4.97 5.27
CA GLY A 307 20.34 -5.33 4.61
C GLY A 307 20.53 -5.64 3.12
N GLN A 308 21.41 -4.92 2.45
CA GLN A 308 21.76 -5.18 1.06
C GLN A 308 22.47 -6.54 0.91
N GLU A 309 23.42 -6.86 1.78
CA GLU A 309 24.09 -8.15 1.81
C GLU A 309 23.09 -9.30 2.04
N ARG A 310 22.08 -9.10 2.93
CA ARG A 310 21.00 -10.07 3.11
C ARG A 310 20.14 -10.26 1.87
N LEU A 311 19.76 -9.15 1.22
CA LEU A 311 18.97 -9.19 0.00
C LEU A 311 19.70 -9.98 -1.09
N LEU A 312 20.99 -9.71 -1.31
CA LEU A 312 21.82 -10.40 -2.28
C LEU A 312 22.03 -11.88 -1.96
N GLY A 313 22.09 -12.23 -0.68
CA GLY A 313 22.26 -13.61 -0.19
C GLY A 313 20.96 -14.38 -0.01
N SER A 314 19.80 -13.78 -0.19
CA SER A 314 18.50 -14.41 0.03
C SER A 314 18.17 -15.43 -1.05
N GLU A 315 17.67 -16.61 -0.64
CA GLU A 315 17.22 -17.64 -1.58
C GLU A 315 16.02 -17.20 -2.41
N GLN A 316 15.11 -16.43 -1.83
CA GLN A 316 13.94 -15.85 -2.50
C GLN A 316 14.35 -14.98 -3.70
N TYR A 317 15.44 -14.23 -3.56
CA TYR A 317 15.94 -13.35 -4.60
C TYR A 317 17.07 -13.98 -5.43
N ARG A 318 17.35 -15.27 -5.22
CA ARG A 318 18.36 -16.00 -6.02
C ARG A 318 17.92 -16.03 -7.49
N GLY A 319 18.80 -15.59 -8.38
CA GLY A 319 18.51 -15.51 -9.82
C GLY A 319 17.84 -14.21 -10.27
N VAL A 320 17.47 -13.30 -9.33
CA VAL A 320 16.97 -11.97 -9.64
C VAL A 320 18.10 -11.05 -10.10
N PHE A 321 19.27 -11.25 -9.53
CA PHE A 321 20.45 -10.46 -9.84
C PHE A 321 21.19 -11.05 -11.05
N PRO A 322 21.43 -10.26 -12.13
CA PRO A 322 22.15 -10.73 -13.31
C PRO A 322 23.56 -11.20 -12.96
N GLU A 323 23.97 -12.29 -13.56
CA GLU A 323 25.34 -12.76 -13.43
C GLU A 323 26.34 -11.70 -13.96
N GLY A 324 27.37 -11.39 -13.16
CA GLY A 324 28.43 -10.46 -13.51
C GLY A 324 28.07 -8.97 -13.35
N GLU A 325 26.86 -8.62 -12.95
CA GLU A 325 26.53 -7.25 -12.53
C GLU A 325 27.02 -7.01 -11.10
N ASP A 326 27.54 -5.79 -10.86
CA ASP A 326 27.87 -5.37 -9.50
C ASP A 326 26.60 -5.35 -8.62
N GLY A 327 26.67 -6.03 -7.47
CA GLY A 327 25.53 -6.21 -6.58
C GLY A 327 24.92 -4.90 -6.09
N ASP A 328 25.73 -3.87 -5.84
CA ASP A 328 25.26 -2.55 -5.42
C ASP A 328 24.43 -1.89 -6.53
N THR A 329 24.91 -1.97 -7.77
CA THR A 329 24.23 -1.44 -8.95
C THR A 329 22.92 -2.19 -9.20
N ALA A 330 22.93 -3.51 -9.13
CA ALA A 330 21.76 -4.34 -9.30
C ALA A 330 20.68 -4.07 -8.23
N CYS A 331 21.05 -3.96 -6.97
CA CYS A 331 20.13 -3.58 -5.89
C CYS A 331 19.49 -2.21 -6.14
N VAL A 332 20.27 -1.19 -6.47
CA VAL A 332 19.72 0.16 -6.75
C VAL A 332 18.76 0.12 -7.93
N ARG A 333 19.10 -0.59 -8.99
CA ARG A 333 18.26 -0.69 -10.20
C ARG A 333 16.96 -1.46 -9.94
N LEU A 334 17.02 -2.57 -9.21
CA LEU A 334 15.89 -3.48 -9.02
C LEU A 334 14.99 -3.09 -7.86
N PHE A 335 15.55 -2.63 -6.76
CA PHE A 335 14.79 -2.37 -5.53
C PHE A 335 14.75 -0.90 -5.12
N GLY A 336 15.75 -0.10 -5.45
CA GLY A 336 15.85 1.30 -5.05
C GLY A 336 15.02 2.24 -5.92
N GLY A 337 14.82 1.92 -7.19
CA GLY A 337 14.12 2.76 -8.14
C GLY A 337 14.62 4.22 -8.15
N ASN A 338 13.79 5.12 -8.66
CA ASN A 338 14.03 6.56 -8.55
C ASN A 338 13.65 7.04 -7.16
N LYS A 339 14.55 7.74 -6.46
CA LYS A 339 14.29 8.28 -5.13
C LYS A 339 13.09 9.22 -5.09
N MET A 340 12.82 9.90 -6.17
CA MET A 340 11.67 10.78 -6.36
C MET A 340 11.07 10.54 -7.74
N THR A 341 9.76 10.33 -7.79
CA THR A 341 9.01 10.19 -9.05
C THR A 341 7.77 11.07 -9.01
N VAL A 342 7.51 11.77 -10.10
CA VAL A 342 6.32 12.61 -10.28
C VAL A 342 5.44 11.98 -11.36
N TYR A 343 4.20 11.70 -10.99
CA TYR A 343 3.17 11.17 -11.89
C TYR A 343 2.17 12.26 -12.21
N ARG A 344 1.91 12.51 -13.49
CA ARG A 344 0.84 13.40 -13.92
C ARG A 344 -0.49 12.68 -13.87
N LEU A 345 -1.43 13.19 -13.09
CA LEU A 345 -2.76 12.61 -12.97
C LEU A 345 -3.66 13.09 -14.12
N PRO A 346 -4.55 12.22 -14.62
CA PRO A 346 -5.57 12.65 -15.57
C PRO A 346 -6.53 13.63 -14.91
N THR A 347 -7.00 14.61 -15.67
CA THR A 347 -7.97 15.58 -15.18
C THR A 347 -9.28 14.88 -14.85
N ILE A 348 -9.64 14.85 -13.58
CA ILE A 348 -10.98 14.41 -13.12
C ILE A 348 -11.92 15.54 -13.48
N ARG A 349 -12.72 15.36 -14.53
CA ARG A 349 -13.80 16.32 -14.86
C ARG A 349 -14.97 16.06 -13.90
N PRO A 350 -15.49 17.09 -13.25
CA PRO A 350 -16.68 16.98 -12.41
C PRO A 350 -17.90 16.56 -13.20
#